data_76de8edbd3134176f78bcac4556a1b87
#
_entry.id   76de8edbd3134176f78bcac4556a1b87
#
_cell.length_a   1.000
_cell.length_b   1.000
_cell.length_c   1.000
_cell.angle_alpha   90.00
_cell.angle_beta   90.00
_cell.angle_gamma   90.00
#
_symmetry.space_group_name_H-M   'P 1'
#
loop_
_entity.id
_entity.type
_entity.pdbx_description
1 polymer ?
#
loop_
_entity_poly.entity_id
_entity_poly.type
_entity_poly.pdbx_seq_one_letter_code
_entity_poly.pdbx_strand_id
1 'polypeptide(L)'
;VTAIRSFRLLASALALAGLSAIVTASAAAEISGPCTASIAGQSVRDRGTSARSDAISVSNDSVVPVTMRAAQSISHLKIEIEFAGFRWTVHDKPSHGNSWASTVPVNDYANYGVGLYKVIGSSSGVASCSGAALVSVNGNPLTTVAGVVGLVAALAGLGGIAAMVAMTMRAGAIGFGKTAFGAVFGIIAGLGLAVLLQEYSVVYPTRNAVIAEVGLAVLFAVGLCVIARFLGRGRVTVPD
;
A
#
# COMPACT_ATOMS: atom_id res chain seq x y z
N VAL A 1 21.62 -12.94 31.79
CA VAL A 1 21.30 -11.50 31.79
C VAL A 1 21.78 -10.83 30.50
N THR A 2 22.94 -11.22 29.96
CA THR A 2 23.53 -10.64 28.71
C THR A 2 22.71 -10.93 27.45
N ALA A 3 22.13 -12.14 27.31
CA ALA A 3 21.34 -12.56 26.16
C ALA A 3 20.05 -11.75 25.97
N ILE A 4 19.42 -11.32 27.08
CA ILE A 4 18.17 -10.53 27.01
C ILE A 4 18.43 -9.08 26.58
N ARG A 5 19.60 -8.51 26.91
CA ARG A 5 19.99 -7.17 26.47
C ARG A 5 20.29 -7.13 24.97
N SER A 6 21.00 -8.15 24.47
CA SER A 6 21.29 -8.27 23.02
C SER A 6 20.02 -8.45 22.18
N PHE A 7 19.00 -9.14 22.72
CA PHE A 7 17.72 -9.34 22.06
C PHE A 7 16.92 -8.03 21.89
N ARG A 8 16.91 -7.18 22.94
CA ARG A 8 16.20 -5.87 22.86
C ARG A 8 16.86 -4.94 21.84
N LEU A 9 18.17 -4.96 21.72
CA LEU A 9 18.91 -4.14 20.75
C LEU A 9 18.67 -4.61 19.30
N LEU A 10 18.63 -5.94 19.05
CA LEU A 10 18.34 -6.50 17.73
C LEU A 10 16.88 -6.23 17.29
N ALA A 11 15.92 -6.37 18.20
CA ALA A 11 14.51 -6.08 17.91
C ALA A 11 14.29 -4.60 17.62
N SER A 12 14.99 -3.71 18.34
CA SER A 12 14.93 -2.27 18.11
C SER A 12 15.59 -1.85 16.80
N ALA A 13 16.72 -2.48 16.44
CA ALA A 13 17.41 -2.21 15.18
C ALA A 13 16.60 -2.67 13.95
N LEU A 14 15.94 -3.82 14.04
CA LEU A 14 15.04 -4.33 12.99
C LEU A 14 13.80 -3.46 12.83
N ALA A 15 13.23 -2.94 13.93
CA ALA A 15 12.09 -2.03 13.89
C ALA A 15 12.47 -0.67 13.27
N LEU A 16 13.66 -0.14 13.58
CA LEU A 16 14.16 1.12 13.02
C LEU A 16 14.54 0.99 11.53
N ALA A 17 15.14 -0.12 11.12
CA ALA A 17 15.44 -0.38 9.71
C ALA A 17 14.18 -0.55 8.87
N GLY A 18 13.12 -1.13 9.45
CA GLY A 18 11.82 -1.26 8.82
C GLY A 18 11.11 0.08 8.56
N LEU A 19 11.16 1.00 9.53
CA LEU A 19 10.59 2.34 9.36
C LEU A 19 11.31 3.17 8.28
N SER A 20 12.61 2.97 8.10
CA SER A 20 13.39 3.74 7.10
C SER A 20 13.08 3.31 5.65
N ALA A 21 12.67 2.08 5.41
CA ALA A 21 12.34 1.57 4.07
C ALA A 21 10.98 2.09 3.54
N ILE A 22 10.09 2.56 4.43
CA ILE A 22 8.75 3.05 4.07
C ILE A 22 8.81 4.44 3.40
N VAL A 23 9.92 5.17 3.55
CA VAL A 23 10.01 6.59 3.14
C VAL A 23 10.48 6.80 1.69
N THR A 24 10.96 5.77 0.97
CA THR A 24 11.70 5.97 -0.29
C THR A 24 10.95 5.67 -1.59
N ALA A 25 9.65 5.46 -1.59
CA ALA A 25 8.90 5.27 -2.83
C ALA A 25 8.19 6.56 -3.28
N SER A 26 8.94 7.65 -3.43
CA SER A 26 8.45 8.85 -4.08
C SER A 26 8.62 8.74 -5.59
N ALA A 27 7.64 8.17 -6.27
CA ALA A 27 7.50 8.44 -7.69
C ALA A 27 6.77 9.78 -7.81
N ALA A 28 7.52 10.84 -8.00
CA ALA A 28 6.97 12.13 -8.39
C ALA A 28 6.12 11.90 -9.64
N ALA A 29 4.83 12.12 -9.53
CA ALA A 29 3.95 12.10 -10.68
C ALA A 29 3.92 13.52 -11.22
N GLU A 30 4.68 13.75 -12.25
CA GLU A 30 4.72 15.00 -12.98
C GLU A 30 3.82 14.85 -14.21
N ILE A 31 3.01 15.88 -14.50
CA ILE A 31 2.32 15.92 -15.79
C ILE A 31 3.35 16.22 -16.84
N SER A 32 3.64 15.25 -17.69
CA SER A 32 4.48 15.42 -18.87
C SER A 32 3.65 15.85 -20.05
N GLY A 33 4.16 16.83 -20.82
CA GLY A 33 3.52 17.36 -22.01
C GLY A 33 2.73 18.65 -21.80
N PRO A 34 2.14 19.20 -22.86
CA PRO A 34 1.48 20.51 -22.86
C PRO A 34 0.03 20.42 -22.37
N CYS A 35 -0.20 19.73 -21.27
CA CYS A 35 -1.52 19.53 -20.73
C CYS A 35 -1.67 20.10 -19.33
N THR A 36 -2.90 20.44 -18.98
CA THR A 36 -3.31 20.75 -17.62
C THR A 36 -4.46 19.84 -17.20
N ALA A 37 -4.49 19.43 -15.95
CA ALA A 37 -5.58 18.65 -15.41
C ALA A 37 -6.01 19.22 -14.05
N SER A 38 -7.29 19.05 -13.72
CA SER A 38 -7.80 19.35 -12.39
C SER A 38 -8.68 18.22 -11.88
N ILE A 39 -8.64 18.00 -10.58
CA ILE A 39 -9.48 17.06 -9.83
C ILE A 39 -10.10 17.83 -8.68
N ALA A 40 -11.40 17.75 -8.51
CA ALA A 40 -12.14 18.53 -7.50
C ALA A 40 -11.88 20.05 -7.60
N GLY A 41 -11.68 20.59 -8.80
CA GLY A 41 -11.33 22.00 -9.02
C GLY A 41 -9.90 22.39 -8.66
N GLN A 42 -9.09 21.46 -8.17
CA GLN A 42 -7.69 21.70 -7.81
C GLN A 42 -6.75 21.28 -8.94
N SER A 43 -5.83 22.17 -9.33
CA SER A 43 -4.85 21.86 -10.38
C SER A 43 -3.92 20.73 -9.96
N VAL A 44 -3.77 19.74 -10.83
CA VAL A 44 -2.85 18.62 -10.60
C VAL A 44 -1.40 19.07 -10.79
N ARG A 45 -1.15 20.05 -11.63
CA ARG A 45 0.21 20.51 -12.00
C ARG A 45 0.92 21.25 -10.85
N ASP A 46 0.17 21.98 -10.05
CA ASP A 46 0.72 22.87 -9.01
C ASP A 46 0.93 22.14 -7.68
N ARG A 47 0.52 20.88 -7.58
CA ARG A 47 0.72 20.07 -6.38
C ARG A 47 1.82 19.07 -6.64
N GLY A 48 2.88 19.17 -5.90
CA GLY A 48 3.92 18.14 -5.86
C GLY A 48 3.27 16.82 -5.45
N THR A 49 3.25 15.85 -6.35
CA THR A 49 2.61 14.54 -6.12
C THR A 49 3.49 13.61 -5.29
N SER A 50 4.60 14.12 -4.79
CA SER A 50 5.58 13.34 -4.03
C SER A 50 5.27 13.26 -2.54
N ALA A 51 4.53 14.22 -1.99
CA ALA A 51 4.22 14.26 -0.57
C ALA A 51 2.74 13.93 -0.32
N ARG A 52 2.48 13.16 0.71
CA ARG A 52 1.15 12.80 1.17
C ARG A 52 0.30 14.01 1.58
N SER A 53 0.95 15.07 2.07
CA SER A 53 0.34 16.36 2.37
C SER A 53 -0.25 17.04 1.14
N ASP A 54 0.20 16.66 -0.06
CA ASP A 54 -0.21 17.27 -1.32
C ASP A 54 -1.33 16.50 -2.01
N ALA A 55 -1.83 15.42 -1.40
CA ALA A 55 -2.96 14.67 -1.92
C ALA A 55 -4.24 15.53 -1.95
N ILE A 56 -4.98 15.44 -3.05
CA ILE A 56 -6.26 16.10 -3.21
C ILE A 56 -7.27 15.38 -2.32
N SER A 57 -7.80 16.06 -1.31
CA SER A 57 -8.76 15.48 -0.38
C SER A 57 -10.17 15.55 -0.96
N VAL A 58 -10.88 14.42 -0.95
CA VAL A 58 -12.28 14.30 -1.41
C VAL A 58 -13.10 13.52 -0.39
N SER A 59 -14.39 13.80 -0.30
CA SER A 59 -15.31 13.02 0.53
C SER A 59 -15.73 11.74 -0.20
N ASN A 60 -16.00 10.67 0.54
CA ASN A 60 -16.42 9.37 0.02
C ASN A 60 -17.82 9.39 -0.63
N ASP A 61 -18.64 10.36 -0.30
CA ASP A 61 -19.98 10.56 -0.85
C ASP A 61 -20.05 11.64 -1.94
N SER A 62 -18.91 12.22 -2.33
CA SER A 62 -18.85 13.31 -3.29
C SER A 62 -18.88 12.84 -4.75
N VAL A 63 -19.35 13.75 -5.63
CA VAL A 63 -19.18 13.64 -7.07
C VAL A 63 -18.07 14.61 -7.47
N VAL A 64 -16.96 14.06 -7.92
CA VAL A 64 -15.74 14.84 -8.17
C VAL A 64 -15.64 15.21 -9.63
N PRO A 65 -15.60 16.52 -9.98
CA PRO A 65 -15.30 16.96 -11.33
C PRO A 65 -13.82 16.70 -11.65
N VAL A 66 -13.60 16.06 -12.80
CA VAL A 66 -12.27 15.85 -13.37
C VAL A 66 -12.23 16.50 -14.72
N THR A 67 -11.25 17.38 -14.95
CA THR A 67 -11.07 18.05 -16.23
C THR A 67 -9.65 17.88 -16.72
N MET A 68 -9.49 17.84 -18.04
CA MET A 68 -8.20 17.87 -18.71
C MET A 68 -8.28 18.82 -19.90
N ARG A 69 -7.22 19.61 -20.11
CA ARG A 69 -7.06 20.47 -21.28
C ARG A 69 -5.66 20.25 -21.86
N ALA A 70 -5.60 20.14 -23.16
CA ALA A 70 -4.37 20.04 -23.93
C ALA A 70 -4.21 21.24 -24.86
N ALA A 71 -2.98 21.57 -25.23
CA ALA A 71 -2.73 22.64 -26.20
C ALA A 71 -3.19 22.28 -27.62
N GLN A 72 -3.26 20.99 -27.93
CA GLN A 72 -3.65 20.46 -29.23
C GLN A 72 -4.67 19.33 -29.05
N SER A 73 -5.26 18.87 -30.16
CA SER A 73 -6.27 17.81 -30.15
C SER A 73 -5.71 16.49 -29.61
N ILE A 74 -6.51 15.87 -28.73
CA ILE A 74 -6.29 14.52 -28.23
C ILE A 74 -7.30 13.58 -28.93
N SER A 75 -6.84 12.40 -29.29
CA SER A 75 -7.64 11.37 -29.97
C SER A 75 -8.12 10.28 -29.02
N HIS A 76 -7.42 10.09 -27.91
CA HIS A 76 -7.72 9.06 -26.92
C HIS A 76 -7.37 9.53 -25.52
N LEU A 77 -8.22 9.19 -24.55
CA LEU A 77 -8.01 9.48 -23.13
C LEU A 77 -8.19 8.21 -22.34
N LYS A 78 -7.20 7.91 -21.51
CA LYS A 78 -7.23 6.81 -20.54
C LYS A 78 -7.00 7.34 -19.12
N ILE A 79 -7.86 6.93 -18.19
CA ILE A 79 -7.73 7.23 -16.77
C ILE A 79 -7.72 5.90 -16.02
N GLU A 80 -6.72 5.71 -15.20
CA GLU A 80 -6.55 4.56 -14.33
C GLU A 80 -6.47 5.03 -12.88
N ILE A 81 -6.94 4.21 -11.97
CA ILE A 81 -6.73 4.38 -10.52
C ILE A 81 -5.91 3.22 -9.99
N GLU A 82 -5.01 3.50 -9.07
CA GLU A 82 -4.19 2.51 -8.39
C GLU A 82 -4.43 2.59 -6.87
N PHE A 83 -4.76 1.44 -6.28
CA PHE A 83 -5.01 1.27 -4.86
C PHE A 83 -4.50 -0.11 -4.41
N ALA A 84 -3.79 -0.20 -3.30
CA ALA A 84 -3.21 -1.43 -2.78
C ALA A 84 -2.35 -2.22 -3.82
N GLY A 85 -1.68 -1.51 -4.74
CA GLY A 85 -0.90 -2.10 -5.81
C GLY A 85 -1.71 -2.67 -6.96
N PHE A 86 -3.03 -2.60 -6.90
CA PHE A 86 -3.93 -2.97 -7.99
C PHE A 86 -4.27 -1.75 -8.82
N ARG A 87 -4.40 -1.95 -10.13
CA ARG A 87 -4.71 -0.90 -11.08
C ARG A 87 -5.97 -1.23 -11.87
N TRP A 88 -6.89 -0.26 -11.95
CA TRP A 88 -8.13 -0.36 -12.72
C TRP A 88 -8.21 0.76 -13.73
N THR A 89 -8.76 0.47 -14.89
CA THR A 89 -9.12 1.47 -15.88
C THR A 89 -10.52 1.99 -15.58
N VAL A 90 -10.62 3.29 -15.29
CA VAL A 90 -11.88 3.99 -15.00
C VAL A 90 -12.48 4.56 -16.29
N HIS A 91 -11.61 5.03 -17.17
CA HIS A 91 -11.99 5.61 -18.45
C HIS A 91 -10.99 5.20 -19.51
N ASP A 92 -11.49 4.71 -20.65
CA ASP A 92 -10.66 4.33 -21.80
C ASP A 92 -11.51 4.50 -23.05
N LYS A 93 -11.52 5.71 -23.63
CA LYS A 93 -12.38 6.05 -24.75
C LYS A 93 -11.69 7.00 -25.72
N PRO A 94 -12.09 6.95 -27.01
CA PRO A 94 -11.75 8.00 -27.94
C PRO A 94 -12.24 9.36 -27.42
N SER A 95 -11.43 10.38 -27.65
CA SER A 95 -11.72 11.76 -27.28
C SER A 95 -11.53 12.63 -28.53
N HIS A 96 -12.35 13.66 -28.64
CA HIS A 96 -12.27 14.61 -29.75
C HIS A 96 -12.15 16.03 -29.20
N GLY A 97 -11.14 16.75 -29.69
CA GLY A 97 -10.89 18.12 -29.25
C GLY A 97 -9.72 18.25 -28.27
N ASN A 98 -9.59 19.43 -27.71
CA ASN A 98 -8.48 19.79 -26.81
C ASN A 98 -8.89 19.88 -25.32
N SER A 99 -10.13 19.56 -25.00
CA SER A 99 -10.63 19.58 -23.62
C SER A 99 -11.57 18.41 -23.36
N TRP A 100 -11.49 17.89 -22.17
CA TRP A 100 -12.36 16.85 -21.65
C TRP A 100 -12.79 17.18 -20.22
N ALA A 101 -14.03 16.90 -19.92
CA ALA A 101 -14.59 17.05 -18.59
C ALA A 101 -15.51 15.88 -18.28
N SER A 102 -15.43 15.35 -17.07
CA SER A 102 -16.33 14.32 -16.56
C SER A 102 -16.49 14.49 -15.06
N THR A 103 -17.45 13.77 -14.51
CA THR A 103 -17.65 13.63 -13.07
C THR A 103 -17.45 12.19 -12.67
N VAL A 104 -16.78 11.97 -11.54
CA VAL A 104 -16.54 10.65 -10.97
C VAL A 104 -17.31 10.56 -9.65
N PRO A 105 -18.31 9.68 -9.55
CA PRO A 105 -18.97 9.38 -8.29
C PRO A 105 -18.02 8.61 -7.39
N VAL A 106 -17.50 9.23 -6.34
CA VAL A 106 -16.50 8.64 -5.45
C VAL A 106 -17.06 7.46 -4.68
N ASN A 107 -18.34 7.48 -4.33
CA ASN A 107 -19.04 6.42 -3.63
C ASN A 107 -18.97 5.06 -4.34
N ASP A 108 -18.91 5.03 -5.68
CA ASP A 108 -18.80 3.79 -6.44
C ASP A 108 -17.49 3.04 -6.15
N TYR A 109 -16.46 3.77 -5.74
CA TYR A 109 -15.13 3.24 -5.41
C TYR A 109 -14.89 3.19 -3.90
N ALA A 110 -15.39 4.16 -3.14
CA ALA A 110 -15.20 4.28 -1.70
C ALA A 110 -15.81 3.12 -0.90
N ASN A 111 -16.80 2.43 -1.44
CA ASN A 111 -17.35 1.21 -0.84
C ASN A 111 -16.32 0.06 -0.82
N TYR A 112 -15.41 0.04 -1.79
CA TYR A 112 -14.32 -0.95 -1.81
C TYR A 112 -13.16 -0.56 -0.89
N GLY A 113 -12.84 0.73 -0.82
CA GLY A 113 -11.77 1.24 0.04
C GLY A 113 -11.80 2.77 0.12
N VAL A 114 -11.24 3.29 1.20
CA VAL A 114 -10.98 4.73 1.40
C VAL A 114 -9.48 4.95 1.51
N GLY A 115 -9.03 6.17 1.78
CA GLY A 115 -7.62 6.49 1.95
C GLY A 115 -6.94 6.95 0.66
N LEU A 116 -5.70 6.54 0.42
CA LEU A 116 -4.87 7.14 -0.62
C LEU A 116 -4.95 6.35 -1.93
N TYR A 117 -5.38 7.04 -2.98
CA TYR A 117 -5.43 6.56 -4.36
C TYR A 117 -4.43 7.30 -5.23
N LYS A 118 -3.85 6.60 -6.21
CA LYS A 118 -3.09 7.23 -7.28
C LYS A 118 -3.95 7.22 -8.55
N VAL A 119 -4.31 8.41 -9.02
CA VAL A 119 -5.02 8.59 -10.29
C VAL A 119 -3.98 8.83 -11.37
N ILE A 120 -4.01 8.04 -12.42
CA ILE A 120 -3.07 8.10 -13.55
C ILE A 120 -3.86 8.46 -14.78
N GLY A 121 -3.51 9.58 -15.40
CA GLY A 121 -4.09 10.02 -16.67
C GLY A 121 -3.07 9.90 -17.80
N SER A 122 -3.51 9.45 -18.96
CA SER A 122 -2.72 9.47 -20.19
C SER A 122 -3.61 9.81 -21.37
N SER A 123 -3.07 10.59 -22.30
CA SER A 123 -3.74 10.89 -23.56
C SER A 123 -2.79 10.66 -24.73
N SER A 124 -3.36 10.32 -25.88
CA SER A 124 -2.65 10.20 -27.15
C SER A 124 -3.35 11.02 -28.22
N GLY A 125 -2.63 11.35 -29.31
CA GLY A 125 -3.08 12.18 -30.40
C GLY A 125 -1.99 13.10 -30.89
N VAL A 126 -2.35 14.26 -31.39
CA VAL A 126 -1.40 15.31 -31.75
C VAL A 126 -0.67 15.82 -30.50
N ALA A 127 -1.39 15.93 -29.37
CA ALA A 127 -0.81 16.12 -28.05
C ALA A 127 -0.84 14.80 -27.29
N SER A 128 0.33 14.36 -26.81
CA SER A 128 0.43 13.27 -25.86
C SER A 128 0.77 13.82 -24.48
N CYS A 129 0.02 13.41 -23.49
CA CYS A 129 0.22 13.82 -22.11
C CYS A 129 0.10 12.62 -21.19
N SER A 130 0.89 12.60 -20.16
CA SER A 130 0.73 11.63 -19.07
C SER A 130 0.98 12.31 -17.74
N GLY A 131 0.33 11.83 -16.71
CA GLY A 131 0.54 12.34 -15.38
C GLY A 131 -0.17 11.51 -14.34
N ALA A 132 0.11 11.76 -13.09
CA ALA A 132 -0.59 11.14 -11.99
C ALA A 132 -0.81 12.15 -10.87
N ALA A 133 -1.84 11.90 -10.06
CA ALA A 133 -2.14 12.67 -8.87
C ALA A 133 -2.45 11.72 -7.71
N LEU A 134 -2.15 12.14 -6.50
CA LEU A 134 -2.62 11.47 -5.30
C LEU A 134 -3.95 12.08 -4.88
N VAL A 135 -4.91 11.22 -4.61
CA VAL A 135 -6.24 11.58 -4.12
C VAL A 135 -6.48 10.86 -2.82
N SER A 136 -6.79 11.60 -1.76
CA SER A 136 -7.16 11.03 -0.47
C SER A 136 -8.67 11.03 -0.33
N VAL A 137 -9.26 9.86 -0.34
CA VAL A 137 -10.70 9.66 -0.11
C VAL A 137 -10.94 9.55 1.39
N ASN A 138 -11.64 10.52 1.96
CA ASN A 138 -11.96 10.53 3.38
C ASN A 138 -13.12 9.58 3.67
N GLY A 139 -12.98 8.77 4.70
CA GLY A 139 -13.99 7.82 5.12
C GLY A 139 -13.51 6.98 6.30
N ASN A 140 -14.36 6.06 6.76
CA ASN A 140 -13.99 5.13 7.81
C ASN A 140 -13.48 3.81 7.17
N PRO A 141 -12.20 3.46 7.29
CA PRO A 141 -11.63 2.23 6.75
C PRO A 141 -12.39 0.95 7.17
N LEU A 142 -12.90 0.92 8.40
CA LEU A 142 -13.56 -0.26 8.94
C LEU A 142 -14.99 -0.48 8.38
N THR A 143 -15.48 0.43 7.55
CA THR A 143 -16.78 0.28 6.84
C THR A 143 -16.60 -0.13 5.39
N THR A 144 -15.37 -0.23 4.89
CA THR A 144 -15.05 -0.63 3.52
C THR A 144 -14.74 -2.11 3.41
N VAL A 145 -14.92 -2.66 2.22
CA VAL A 145 -14.58 -4.07 1.95
C VAL A 145 -13.08 -4.32 2.14
N ALA A 146 -12.23 -3.44 1.60
CA ALA A 146 -10.78 -3.57 1.71
C ALA A 146 -10.29 -3.45 3.15
N GLY A 147 -10.84 -2.50 3.92
CA GLY A 147 -10.47 -2.32 5.33
C GLY A 147 -10.85 -3.51 6.21
N VAL A 148 -12.07 -4.04 6.04
CA VAL A 148 -12.50 -5.24 6.78
C VAL A 148 -11.65 -6.46 6.41
N VAL A 149 -11.47 -6.72 5.10
CA VAL A 149 -10.63 -7.83 4.62
C VAL A 149 -9.19 -7.66 5.06
N GLY A 150 -8.64 -6.45 4.97
CA GLY A 150 -7.29 -6.11 5.44
C GLY A 150 -7.12 -6.39 6.93
N LEU A 151 -8.10 -6.00 7.77
CA LEU A 151 -8.08 -6.25 9.21
C LEU A 151 -8.10 -7.75 9.52
N VAL A 152 -9.02 -8.50 8.89
CA VAL A 152 -9.13 -9.95 9.09
C VAL A 152 -7.84 -10.66 8.65
N ALA A 153 -7.28 -10.29 7.50
CA ALA A 153 -6.02 -10.85 7.01
C ALA A 153 -4.84 -10.53 7.94
N ALA A 154 -4.74 -9.28 8.42
CA ALA A 154 -3.69 -8.88 9.36
C ALA A 154 -3.77 -9.69 10.67
N LEU A 155 -4.97 -9.80 11.27
CA LEU A 155 -5.18 -10.56 12.50
C LEU A 155 -4.92 -12.07 12.31
N ALA A 156 -5.40 -12.65 11.21
CA ALA A 156 -5.17 -14.07 10.91
C ALA A 156 -3.67 -14.35 10.67
N GLY A 157 -2.98 -13.49 9.93
CA GLY A 157 -1.55 -13.62 9.69
C GLY A 157 -0.72 -13.47 10.97
N LEU A 158 -0.99 -12.44 11.78
CA LEU A 158 -0.30 -12.24 13.06
C LEU A 158 -0.59 -13.39 14.05
N GLY A 159 -1.84 -13.85 14.13
CA GLY A 159 -2.22 -15.02 14.94
C GLY A 159 -1.50 -16.29 14.50
N GLY A 160 -1.39 -16.51 13.20
CA GLY A 160 -0.63 -17.62 12.62
C GLY A 160 0.87 -17.55 12.97
N ILE A 161 1.49 -16.37 12.86
CA ILE A 161 2.88 -16.15 13.26
C ILE A 161 3.07 -16.47 14.76
N ALA A 162 2.18 -15.95 15.62
CA ALA A 162 2.24 -16.18 17.05
C ALA A 162 2.11 -17.68 17.40
N ALA A 163 1.18 -18.40 16.76
CA ALA A 163 1.01 -19.82 16.92
C ALA A 163 2.27 -20.60 16.47
N MET A 164 2.87 -20.24 15.35
CA MET A 164 4.11 -20.85 14.85
C MET A 164 5.29 -20.63 15.80
N VAL A 165 5.43 -19.41 16.34
CA VAL A 165 6.45 -19.10 17.34
C VAL A 165 6.26 -19.96 18.59
N ALA A 166 5.02 -20.05 19.12
CA ALA A 166 4.71 -20.85 20.29
C ALA A 166 4.99 -22.35 20.08
N MET A 167 4.59 -22.92 18.93
CA MET A 167 4.90 -24.31 18.56
C MET A 167 6.41 -24.56 18.44
N THR A 168 7.15 -23.61 17.92
CA THR A 168 8.59 -23.70 17.76
C THR A 168 9.32 -23.70 19.10
N MET A 169 8.87 -22.85 20.03
CA MET A 169 9.43 -22.80 21.39
C MET A 169 9.17 -24.09 22.17
N ARG A 170 8.03 -24.75 21.95
CA ARG A 170 7.70 -26.03 22.63
C ARG A 170 8.43 -27.23 22.04
N ALA A 171 8.55 -27.29 20.72
CA ALA A 171 9.08 -28.47 20.02
C ALA A 171 10.61 -28.48 19.90
N GLY A 172 11.31 -27.39 20.20
CA GLY A 172 12.78 -27.30 20.14
C GLY A 172 13.43 -27.53 18.77
N ALA A 173 12.65 -27.95 17.75
CA ALA A 173 13.14 -28.22 16.39
C ALA A 173 12.27 -27.52 15.37
N ILE A 174 12.94 -26.80 14.43
CA ILE A 174 12.28 -26.28 13.23
C ILE A 174 12.65 -27.19 12.06
N GLY A 175 11.64 -27.88 11.49
CA GLY A 175 11.76 -28.44 10.15
C GLY A 175 11.50 -27.35 9.09
N PHE A 176 11.97 -27.60 7.89
CA PHE A 176 11.76 -26.70 6.72
C PHE A 176 10.28 -26.30 6.55
N GLY A 177 9.35 -27.22 6.77
CA GLY A 177 7.91 -26.96 6.66
C GLY A 177 7.42 -25.84 7.59
N LYS A 178 7.89 -25.78 8.84
CA LYS A 178 7.45 -24.74 9.80
C LYS A 178 7.92 -23.34 9.38
N THR A 179 9.12 -23.22 8.82
CA THR A 179 9.61 -21.93 8.30
C THR A 179 8.79 -21.47 7.09
N ALA A 180 8.42 -22.39 6.21
CA ALA A 180 7.57 -22.08 5.06
C ALA A 180 6.18 -21.60 5.49
N PHE A 181 5.55 -22.24 6.49
CA PHE A 181 4.28 -21.76 7.06
C PHE A 181 4.42 -20.38 7.70
N GLY A 182 5.51 -20.10 8.42
CA GLY A 182 5.81 -18.78 8.95
C GLY A 182 5.86 -17.71 7.87
N ALA A 183 6.49 -18.01 6.73
CA ALA A 183 6.52 -17.11 5.58
C ALA A 183 5.13 -16.86 4.98
N VAL A 184 4.29 -17.90 4.86
CA VAL A 184 2.90 -17.77 4.36
C VAL A 184 2.08 -16.84 5.27
N PHE A 185 2.14 -17.02 6.59
CA PHE A 185 1.46 -16.13 7.52
C PHE A 185 2.04 -14.71 7.49
N GLY A 186 3.34 -14.58 7.25
CA GLY A 186 3.99 -13.29 7.02
C GLY A 186 3.44 -12.56 5.79
N ILE A 187 3.22 -13.28 4.68
CA ILE A 187 2.60 -12.72 3.48
C ILE A 187 1.17 -12.26 3.78
N ILE A 188 0.36 -13.11 4.42
CA ILE A 188 -1.03 -12.78 4.77
C ILE A 188 -1.10 -11.54 5.68
N ALA A 189 -0.26 -11.51 6.73
CA ALA A 189 -0.17 -10.35 7.62
C ALA A 189 0.27 -9.09 6.88
N GLY A 190 1.30 -9.21 6.02
CA GLY A 190 1.85 -8.10 5.26
C GLY A 190 0.85 -7.50 4.29
N LEU A 191 0.12 -8.34 3.54
CA LEU A 191 -0.95 -7.88 2.66
C LEU A 191 -2.07 -7.18 3.43
N GLY A 192 -2.52 -7.76 4.55
CA GLY A 192 -3.55 -7.15 5.39
C GLY A 192 -3.13 -5.81 5.96
N LEU A 193 -1.89 -5.72 6.46
CA LEU A 193 -1.34 -4.47 6.99
C LEU A 193 -1.14 -3.42 5.89
N ALA A 194 -0.65 -3.81 4.70
CA ALA A 194 -0.47 -2.91 3.57
C ALA A 194 -1.79 -2.24 3.18
N VAL A 195 -2.87 -3.02 3.06
CA VAL A 195 -4.21 -2.50 2.76
C VAL A 195 -4.68 -1.56 3.85
N LEU A 196 -4.57 -1.93 5.13
CA LEU A 196 -4.98 -1.07 6.24
C LEU A 196 -4.20 0.24 6.28
N LEU A 197 -2.87 0.18 6.18
CA LEU A 197 -2.02 1.36 6.22
C LEU A 197 -2.32 2.31 5.05
N GLN A 198 -2.72 1.78 3.91
CA GLN A 198 -3.14 2.58 2.78
C GLN A 198 -4.51 3.21 2.99
N GLU A 199 -5.47 2.48 3.55
CA GLU A 199 -6.79 3.01 3.93
C GLU A 199 -6.68 4.15 4.96
N TYR A 200 -5.74 4.05 5.89
CA TYR A 200 -5.40 5.14 6.81
C TYR A 200 -4.48 6.20 6.17
N SER A 201 -4.25 6.10 4.87
CA SER A 201 -3.37 6.98 4.11
C SER A 201 -1.94 7.06 4.70
N VAL A 202 -1.43 6.01 5.32
CA VAL A 202 -0.07 5.95 5.89
C VAL A 202 0.95 5.60 4.82
N VAL A 203 0.57 4.79 3.83
CA VAL A 203 1.45 4.25 2.80
C VAL A 203 0.95 4.62 1.41
N TYR A 204 1.88 4.76 0.47
CA TYR A 204 1.55 5.07 -0.93
C TYR A 204 0.84 3.90 -1.61
N PRO A 205 -0.13 4.18 -2.51
CA PRO A 205 -0.92 3.16 -3.21
C PRO A 205 -0.16 2.48 -4.36
N THR A 206 1.15 2.35 -4.27
CA THR A 206 1.96 1.79 -5.33
C THR A 206 2.30 0.32 -5.08
N ARG A 207 2.39 -0.45 -6.15
CA ARG A 207 2.80 -1.86 -6.10
C ARG A 207 4.12 -2.06 -5.35
N ASN A 208 5.09 -1.17 -5.56
CA ASN A 208 6.39 -1.26 -4.91
C ASN A 208 6.29 -1.07 -3.39
N ALA A 209 5.42 -0.18 -2.91
CA ALA A 209 5.18 0.00 -1.48
C ALA A 209 4.57 -1.28 -0.87
N VAL A 210 3.56 -1.86 -1.52
CA VAL A 210 2.95 -3.13 -1.06
C VAL A 210 3.97 -4.26 -1.04
N ILE A 211 4.80 -4.41 -2.08
CA ILE A 211 5.86 -5.43 -2.13
C ILE A 211 6.87 -5.23 -0.98
N ALA A 212 7.26 -3.98 -0.69
CA ALA A 212 8.18 -3.69 0.39
C ALA A 212 7.60 -4.07 1.76
N GLU A 213 6.32 -3.75 2.00
CA GLU A 213 5.63 -4.09 3.25
C GLU A 213 5.44 -5.59 3.45
N VAL A 214 5.01 -6.28 2.40
CA VAL A 214 4.88 -7.74 2.43
C VAL A 214 6.25 -8.39 2.66
N GLY A 215 7.29 -7.92 1.96
CA GLY A 215 8.66 -8.38 2.15
C GLY A 215 9.14 -8.20 3.58
N LEU A 216 8.88 -7.05 4.19
CA LEU A 216 9.22 -6.76 5.57
C LEU A 216 8.48 -7.68 6.56
N ALA A 217 7.18 -7.89 6.35
CA ALA A 217 6.38 -8.78 7.19
C ALA A 217 6.86 -10.24 7.11
N VAL A 218 7.25 -10.71 5.93
CA VAL A 218 7.84 -12.05 5.73
C VAL A 218 9.18 -12.16 6.46
N LEU A 219 10.08 -11.18 6.29
CA LEU A 219 11.37 -11.16 6.97
C LEU A 219 11.20 -11.16 8.49
N PHE A 220 10.24 -10.39 9.00
CA PHE A 220 9.92 -10.35 10.42
C PHE A 220 9.40 -11.71 10.92
N ALA A 221 8.45 -12.34 10.20
CA ALA A 221 7.90 -13.64 10.57
C ALA A 221 8.97 -14.74 10.58
N VAL A 222 9.80 -14.80 9.55
CA VAL A 222 10.91 -15.76 9.45
C VAL A 222 11.94 -15.49 10.56
N GLY A 223 12.31 -14.23 10.78
CA GLY A 223 13.22 -13.83 11.85
C GLY A 223 12.73 -14.25 13.24
N LEU A 224 11.44 -14.05 13.54
CA LEU A 224 10.84 -14.51 14.80
C LEU A 224 10.92 -16.03 14.95
N CYS A 225 10.66 -16.80 13.88
CA CYS A 225 10.77 -18.26 13.91
C CYS A 225 12.21 -18.71 14.18
N VAL A 226 13.20 -18.06 13.54
CA VAL A 226 14.62 -18.35 13.76
C VAL A 226 15.02 -18.04 15.20
N ILE A 227 14.63 -16.89 15.73
CA ILE A 227 14.91 -16.50 17.12
C ILE A 227 14.26 -17.47 18.10
N ALA A 228 12.99 -17.84 17.89
CA ALA A 228 12.28 -18.81 18.73
C ALA A 228 13.00 -20.16 18.78
N ARG A 229 13.65 -20.58 17.67
CA ARG A 229 14.48 -21.79 17.63
C ARG A 229 15.68 -21.70 18.57
N PHE A 230 16.39 -20.57 18.58
CA PHE A 230 17.57 -20.40 19.44
C PHE A 230 17.17 -20.37 20.92
N LEU A 231 16.06 -19.71 21.27
CA LEU A 231 15.55 -19.65 22.63
C LEU A 231 15.03 -21.01 23.12
N GLY A 232 14.41 -21.82 22.24
CA GLY A 232 13.95 -23.17 22.58
C GLY A 232 15.08 -24.18 22.85
N ARG A 233 16.23 -24.03 22.19
CA ARG A 233 17.39 -24.92 22.39
C ARG A 233 18.09 -24.73 23.75
N GLY A 234 18.01 -23.54 24.36
CA GLY A 234 18.62 -23.27 25.66
C GLY A 234 17.87 -23.89 26.86
N ARG A 235 16.75 -24.58 26.64
CA ARG A 235 15.98 -25.29 27.66
C ARG A 235 16.22 -26.80 27.72
N VAL A 236 17.30 -27.28 27.11
CA VAL A 236 17.68 -28.69 27.26
C VAL A 236 18.08 -28.93 28.71
N THR A 237 17.19 -29.56 29.42
CA THR A 237 17.20 -30.29 30.65
C THR A 237 18.60 -30.60 31.18
N VAL A 238 18.86 -30.15 32.40
CA VAL A 238 19.81 -30.81 33.32
C VAL A 238 19.16 -32.18 33.63
N PRO A 239 19.78 -33.30 33.31
CA PRO A 239 19.33 -34.59 33.80
C PRO A 239 19.58 -34.64 35.32
N ASP A 240 18.54 -35.01 36.08
CA ASP A 240 18.63 -35.32 37.46
C ASP A 240 19.55 -36.52 37.72
#